data_ed1f8155467243206e8ddbcc01eb60ee
#
_entry.id   ed1f8155467243206e8ddbcc01eb60ee
#
_cell.length_a   1.000
_cell.length_b   1.000
_cell.length_c   1.000
_cell.angle_alpha   90.00
_cell.angle_beta   90.00
_cell.angle_gamma   90.00
#
_symmetry.space_group_name_H-M   'P 1'
#
loop_
_entity.id
_entity.type
_entity.pdbx_description
1 polymer ?
#
loop_
_entity_poly.entity_id
_entity_poly.type
_entity_poly.pdbx_seq_one_letter_code
_entity_poly.pdbx_strand_id
1 'polypeptide(L)'
;MAYADPPFNTGRTQTRKTLVTTGAPEHGDRVGFGGRRYATKLLAESSYKDEFDDYLGFLAPRLTEIRRVLHPTGTLYLHLDYREAHYVKLLLDELFGRECFLNELIWAYDYGAKPKGRWPQKHDTILVYVKDPSAYYFDSDAVDREPYMAPGLVTPEKAAKGKRPVSVIWHTIVSPTGREKTGYPTQKPEGLLRRFVQASSRPGDLCLDPFAGSGTLGAVAHKLGRRYVLIDQSPEAVRVMRKRLGV
;
A
#
# COMPACT_ATOMS: atom_id res chain seq x y z
N MET A 1 -1.94 7.03 13.74
CA MET A 1 -2.03 7.31 12.28
C MET A 1 -3.04 6.38 11.61
N ALA A 2 -3.59 6.76 10.47
CA ALA A 2 -4.41 5.89 9.63
C ALA A 2 -3.78 5.75 8.24
N TYR A 3 -3.84 4.56 7.69
CA TYR A 3 -3.55 4.26 6.29
C TYR A 3 -4.80 3.61 5.69
N ALA A 4 -5.18 3.99 4.50
CA ALA A 4 -6.32 3.41 3.82
C ALA A 4 -5.98 3.17 2.35
N ASP A 5 -6.24 1.95 1.87
CA ASP A 5 -6.02 1.48 0.50
C ASP A 5 -7.33 0.89 -0.05
N PRO A 6 -8.34 1.75 -0.33
CA PRO A 6 -9.64 1.29 -0.80
C PRO A 6 -9.55 0.67 -2.20
N PRO A 7 -10.58 -0.05 -2.66
CA PRO A 7 -10.70 -0.44 -4.07
C PRO A 7 -10.50 0.78 -4.98
N PHE A 8 -9.84 0.62 -6.14
CA PHE A 8 -9.41 1.75 -6.98
C PHE A 8 -10.41 2.15 -8.07
N ASN A 9 -11.60 1.58 -8.07
CA ASN A 9 -12.62 1.81 -9.11
C ASN A 9 -12.07 1.56 -10.52
N THR A 10 -11.40 0.43 -10.70
CA THR A 10 -10.70 0.13 -11.96
C THR A 10 -11.63 -0.26 -13.10
N GLY A 11 -12.93 -0.41 -12.84
CA GLY A 11 -13.92 -0.93 -13.79
C GLY A 11 -13.68 -2.40 -14.15
N ARG A 12 -12.99 -3.17 -13.30
CA ARG A 12 -12.60 -4.56 -13.56
C ARG A 12 -12.95 -5.46 -12.39
N THR A 13 -13.26 -6.70 -12.70
CA THR A 13 -13.30 -7.76 -11.69
C THR A 13 -11.88 -8.19 -11.36
N GLN A 14 -11.47 -8.00 -10.12
CA GLN A 14 -10.19 -8.48 -9.61
C GLN A 14 -10.35 -9.96 -9.26
N THR A 15 -9.57 -10.82 -9.91
CA THR A 15 -9.66 -12.27 -9.74
C THR A 15 -8.37 -12.82 -9.17
N ARG A 16 -8.48 -13.61 -8.11
CA ARG A 16 -7.39 -14.40 -7.56
C ARG A 16 -7.57 -15.86 -7.91
N LYS A 17 -6.54 -16.46 -8.49
CA LYS A 17 -6.43 -17.89 -8.73
C LYS A 17 -5.36 -18.49 -7.82
N THR A 18 -5.75 -19.41 -6.97
CA THR A 18 -4.81 -20.23 -6.19
C THR A 18 -4.46 -21.44 -7.02
N LEU A 19 -3.20 -21.53 -7.43
CA LEU A 19 -2.68 -22.59 -8.28
C LEU A 19 -1.71 -23.46 -7.47
N VAL A 20 -1.81 -24.78 -7.63
CA VAL A 20 -0.75 -25.71 -7.23
C VAL A 20 -0.03 -26.18 -8.47
N THR A 21 1.28 -26.08 -8.43
CA THR A 21 2.16 -26.52 -9.51
C THR A 21 2.96 -27.72 -9.03
N THR A 22 2.81 -28.84 -9.72
CA THR A 22 3.55 -30.08 -9.44
C THR A 22 4.44 -30.42 -10.64
N GLY A 23 5.59 -31.00 -10.38
CA GLY A 23 6.46 -31.50 -11.45
C GLY A 23 5.74 -32.60 -12.23
N ALA A 24 5.65 -32.45 -13.55
CA ALA A 24 5.00 -33.41 -14.44
C ALA A 24 5.86 -33.58 -15.71
N PRO A 25 6.89 -34.44 -15.68
CA PRO A 25 7.87 -34.54 -16.77
C PRO A 25 7.26 -34.91 -18.13
N GLU A 26 6.18 -35.69 -18.14
CA GLU A 26 5.59 -36.22 -19.40
C GLU A 26 4.39 -35.40 -19.91
N HIS A 27 3.59 -34.75 -19.03
CA HIS A 27 2.31 -34.11 -19.41
C HIS A 27 2.13 -32.69 -18.86
N GLY A 28 3.22 -32.00 -18.49
CA GLY A 28 3.14 -30.65 -17.94
C GLY A 28 2.64 -29.61 -18.95
N ASP A 29 1.71 -28.77 -18.55
CA ASP A 29 1.12 -27.65 -19.32
C ASP A 29 2.03 -26.41 -19.34
N ARG A 30 3.07 -26.36 -18.51
CA ARG A 30 4.05 -25.27 -18.43
C ARG A 30 5.49 -25.78 -18.48
N VAL A 31 6.33 -25.03 -19.18
CA VAL A 31 7.78 -25.24 -19.20
C VAL A 31 8.42 -24.18 -18.29
N GLY A 32 9.16 -24.62 -17.28
CA GLY A 32 9.91 -23.76 -16.36
C GLY A 32 11.40 -23.70 -16.73
N PHE A 33 12.17 -23.13 -15.80
CA PHE A 33 13.62 -22.98 -15.98
C PHE A 33 14.29 -24.33 -16.19
N GLY A 34 15.22 -24.41 -17.15
CA GLY A 34 15.93 -25.65 -17.48
C GLY A 34 15.09 -26.69 -18.23
N GLY A 35 13.97 -26.28 -18.90
CA GLY A 35 13.16 -27.18 -19.71
C GLY A 35 12.25 -28.13 -18.90
N ARG A 36 12.21 -28.03 -17.58
CA ARG A 36 11.36 -28.88 -16.73
C ARG A 36 9.88 -28.57 -16.94
N ARG A 37 9.07 -29.61 -17.09
CA ARG A 37 7.62 -29.49 -17.25
C ARG A 37 6.90 -29.59 -15.92
N TYR A 38 5.83 -28.83 -15.81
CA TYR A 38 4.98 -28.73 -14.61
C TYR A 38 3.51 -28.77 -15.01
N ALA A 39 2.70 -29.45 -14.23
CA ALA A 39 1.24 -29.39 -14.32
C ALA A 39 0.72 -28.40 -13.30
N THR A 40 -0.21 -27.55 -13.70
CA THR A 40 -0.81 -26.52 -12.86
C THR A 40 -2.27 -26.83 -12.64
N LYS A 41 -2.67 -27.02 -11.37
CA LYS A 41 -4.06 -27.26 -10.97
C LYS A 41 -4.63 -26.03 -10.26
N LEU A 42 -5.78 -25.56 -10.71
CA LEU A 42 -6.55 -24.52 -10.02
C LEU A 42 -7.18 -25.14 -8.77
N LEU A 43 -6.86 -24.60 -7.58
CA LEU A 43 -7.43 -25.02 -6.30
C LEU A 43 -8.62 -24.17 -5.88
N ALA A 44 -8.52 -22.86 -6.09
CA ALA A 44 -9.57 -21.93 -5.73
C ALA A 44 -9.49 -20.68 -6.62
N GLU A 45 -10.64 -20.09 -6.88
CA GLU A 45 -10.77 -18.80 -7.54
C GLU A 45 -11.68 -17.94 -6.69
N SER A 46 -11.24 -16.72 -6.38
CA SER A 46 -12.05 -15.70 -5.72
C SER A 46 -11.98 -14.42 -6.52
N SER A 47 -13.09 -13.70 -6.61
CA SER A 47 -13.13 -12.44 -7.34
C SER A 47 -13.93 -11.39 -6.57
N TYR A 48 -13.60 -10.13 -6.74
CA TYR A 48 -14.43 -9.01 -6.34
C TYR A 48 -14.52 -7.99 -7.47
N LYS A 49 -15.69 -7.35 -7.59
CA LYS A 49 -15.96 -6.32 -8.59
C LYS A 49 -15.38 -5.00 -8.06
N ASP A 50 -14.43 -4.42 -8.78
CA ASP A 50 -13.80 -3.14 -8.49
C ASP A 50 -14.37 -2.07 -9.42
N GLU A 51 -15.68 -1.85 -9.29
CA GLU A 51 -16.48 -0.94 -10.09
C GLU A 51 -17.60 -0.37 -9.23
N PHE A 52 -17.69 0.94 -9.19
CA PHE A 52 -18.66 1.70 -8.39
C PHE A 52 -19.39 2.69 -9.28
N ASP A 53 -20.71 2.75 -9.19
CA ASP A 53 -21.52 3.77 -9.84
C ASP A 53 -21.29 5.16 -9.20
N ASP A 54 -21.09 5.17 -7.88
CA ASP A 54 -20.75 6.36 -7.10
C ASP A 54 -19.59 6.06 -6.14
N TYR A 55 -18.37 6.21 -6.63
CA TYR A 55 -17.17 5.94 -5.85
C TYR A 55 -16.95 6.94 -4.72
N LEU A 56 -17.24 8.21 -4.96
CA LEU A 56 -17.11 9.26 -3.93
C LEU A 56 -18.13 9.06 -2.82
N GLY A 57 -19.38 8.72 -3.16
CA GLY A 57 -20.40 8.35 -2.19
C GLY A 57 -20.04 7.09 -1.39
N PHE A 58 -19.33 6.13 -1.99
CA PHE A 58 -18.77 4.98 -1.26
C PHE A 58 -17.68 5.40 -0.28
N LEU A 59 -16.78 6.33 -0.66
CA LEU A 59 -15.65 6.74 0.19
C LEU A 59 -16.05 7.73 1.28
N ALA A 60 -16.92 8.70 0.99
CA ALA A 60 -17.23 9.82 1.87
C ALA A 60 -17.58 9.42 3.32
N PRO A 61 -18.50 8.49 3.58
CA PRO A 61 -18.83 8.09 4.96
C PRO A 61 -17.65 7.43 5.68
N ARG A 62 -16.80 6.69 4.96
CA ARG A 62 -15.62 6.02 5.53
C ARG A 62 -14.52 7.01 5.88
N LEU A 63 -14.27 7.99 5.01
CA LEU A 63 -13.31 9.06 5.27
C LEU A 63 -13.76 9.98 6.40
N THR A 64 -15.07 10.24 6.52
CA THR A 64 -15.66 10.95 7.64
C THR A 64 -15.39 10.23 8.96
N GLU A 65 -15.58 8.91 9.01
CA GLU A 65 -15.30 8.12 10.20
C GLU A 65 -13.80 8.05 10.52
N ILE A 66 -12.94 7.91 9.51
CA ILE A 66 -11.48 7.99 9.69
C ILE A 66 -11.13 9.34 10.33
N ARG A 67 -11.63 10.46 9.78
CA ARG A 67 -11.40 11.78 10.36
C ARG A 67 -11.90 11.87 11.79
N ARG A 68 -13.09 11.33 12.08
CA ARG A 68 -13.68 11.35 13.42
C ARG A 68 -12.79 10.66 14.46
N VAL A 69 -12.28 9.47 14.15
CA VAL A 69 -11.47 8.66 15.09
C VAL A 69 -9.99 9.03 15.09
N LEU A 70 -9.52 9.79 14.10
CA LEU A 70 -8.12 10.21 14.04
C LEU A 70 -7.81 11.15 15.22
N HIS A 71 -6.72 10.86 15.94
CA HIS A 71 -6.23 11.69 17.02
C HIS A 71 -5.84 13.10 16.52
N PRO A 72 -5.92 14.18 17.29
CA PRO A 72 -5.49 15.52 16.87
C PRO A 72 -4.07 15.55 16.27
N THR A 73 -3.14 14.79 16.83
CA THR A 73 -1.77 14.66 16.27
C THR A 73 -1.66 13.65 15.12
N GLY A 74 -2.78 13.08 14.65
CA GLY A 74 -2.80 11.98 13.72
C GLY A 74 -2.74 12.39 12.25
N THR A 75 -2.20 11.49 11.43
CA THR A 75 -2.06 11.63 9.97
C THR A 75 -2.82 10.51 9.25
N LEU A 76 -3.53 10.86 8.19
CA LEU A 76 -4.11 9.94 7.22
C LEU A 76 -3.21 9.85 5.99
N TYR A 77 -2.91 8.63 5.55
CA TYR A 77 -2.34 8.29 4.26
C TYR A 77 -3.39 7.56 3.44
N LEU A 78 -3.95 8.20 2.42
CA LEU A 78 -4.96 7.61 1.54
C LEU A 78 -4.33 7.23 0.21
N HIS A 79 -4.28 5.94 -0.07
CA HIS A 79 -3.64 5.36 -1.24
C HIS A 79 -4.65 5.18 -2.37
N LEU A 80 -4.35 5.72 -3.52
CA LEU A 80 -5.24 5.75 -4.69
C LEU A 80 -4.43 5.57 -5.97
N ASP A 81 -5.09 5.17 -7.03
CA ASP A 81 -4.49 5.29 -8.35
C ASP A 81 -4.90 6.62 -9.05
N TYR A 82 -4.32 6.87 -10.19
CA TYR A 82 -4.48 8.13 -10.94
C TYR A 82 -5.93 8.42 -11.39
N ARG A 83 -6.81 7.41 -11.47
CA ARG A 83 -8.19 7.58 -11.95
C ARG A 83 -9.03 8.38 -10.98
N GLU A 84 -8.88 8.11 -9.71
CA GLU A 84 -9.72 8.66 -8.66
C GLU A 84 -9.02 9.69 -7.75
N ALA A 85 -7.67 9.72 -7.76
CA ALA A 85 -6.90 10.53 -6.83
C ALA A 85 -7.31 12.01 -6.82
N HIS A 86 -7.55 12.60 -7.99
CA HIS A 86 -7.88 14.02 -8.10
C HIS A 86 -9.31 14.35 -7.60
N TYR A 87 -10.27 13.47 -7.86
CA TYR A 87 -11.65 13.63 -7.37
C TYR A 87 -11.70 13.43 -5.86
N VAL A 88 -11.02 12.42 -5.35
CA VAL A 88 -10.94 12.14 -3.91
C VAL A 88 -10.16 13.23 -3.17
N LYS A 89 -9.18 13.88 -3.82
CA LYS A 89 -8.49 15.05 -3.25
C LYS A 89 -9.48 16.18 -2.92
N LEU A 90 -10.43 16.47 -3.82
CA LEU A 90 -11.46 17.50 -3.58
C LEU A 90 -12.40 17.09 -2.43
N LEU A 91 -12.80 15.82 -2.37
CA LEU A 91 -13.59 15.29 -1.26
C LEU A 91 -12.84 15.40 0.08
N LEU A 92 -11.55 15.11 0.11
CA LEU A 92 -10.74 15.26 1.33
C LEU A 92 -10.59 16.73 1.74
N ASP A 93 -10.47 17.67 0.78
CA ASP A 93 -10.45 19.11 1.07
C ASP A 93 -11.76 19.57 1.72
N GLU A 94 -12.90 19.03 1.28
CA GLU A 94 -14.20 19.32 1.89
C GLU A 94 -14.31 18.71 3.30
N LEU A 95 -13.87 17.47 3.47
CA LEU A 95 -14.00 16.76 4.74
C LEU A 95 -12.99 17.22 5.80
N PHE A 96 -11.73 17.44 5.44
CA PHE A 96 -10.65 17.76 6.38
C PHE A 96 -10.34 19.27 6.46
N GLY A 97 -10.54 20.00 5.37
CA GLY A 97 -10.03 21.35 5.12
C GLY A 97 -8.75 21.32 4.28
N ARG A 98 -8.60 22.29 3.36
CA ARG A 98 -7.41 22.38 2.49
C ARG A 98 -6.12 22.58 3.28
N GLU A 99 -6.19 23.27 4.41
CA GLU A 99 -5.08 23.51 5.33
C GLU A 99 -4.55 22.25 5.99
N CYS A 100 -5.34 21.18 6.01
CA CYS A 100 -4.95 19.87 6.55
C CYS A 100 -4.19 19.00 5.53
N PHE A 101 -4.12 19.43 4.27
CA PHE A 101 -3.35 18.73 3.24
C PHE A 101 -1.84 18.99 3.41
N LEU A 102 -1.07 17.93 3.65
CA LEU A 102 0.39 18.06 3.77
C LEU A 102 1.13 17.79 2.47
N ASN A 103 0.86 16.63 1.86
CA ASN A 103 1.63 16.15 0.70
C ASN A 103 0.77 15.28 -0.22
N GLU A 104 1.15 15.28 -1.48
CA GLU A 104 0.97 14.18 -2.40
C GLU A 104 2.28 13.38 -2.47
N LEU A 105 2.21 12.07 -2.15
CA LEU A 105 3.32 11.16 -2.33
C LEU A 105 3.08 10.32 -3.58
N ILE A 106 4.11 10.16 -4.39
CA ILE A 106 4.09 9.32 -5.59
C ILE A 106 4.88 8.04 -5.29
N TRP A 107 4.19 6.92 -5.21
CA TRP A 107 4.85 5.63 -5.15
C TRP A 107 5.11 5.13 -6.57
N ALA A 108 6.35 5.23 -7.02
CA ALA A 108 6.79 4.81 -8.35
C ALA A 108 7.34 3.37 -8.31
N TYR A 109 6.95 2.58 -9.32
CA TYR A 109 7.37 1.18 -9.48
C TYR A 109 7.48 0.84 -10.97
N ASP A 110 8.27 -0.20 -11.32
CA ASP A 110 8.45 -0.62 -12.73
C ASP A 110 7.77 -1.96 -13.03
N TYR A 111 6.48 -2.05 -12.72
CA TYR A 111 5.67 -3.25 -13.02
C TYR A 111 4.40 -2.89 -13.80
N GLY A 112 3.84 -3.87 -14.51
CA GLY A 112 2.56 -3.75 -15.22
C GLY A 112 2.70 -3.53 -16.72
N ALA A 113 1.55 -3.41 -17.38
CA ALA A 113 1.42 -3.33 -18.82
C ALA A 113 2.14 -2.11 -19.42
N LYS A 114 2.60 -2.26 -20.66
CA LYS A 114 3.20 -1.19 -21.49
C LYS A 114 2.31 -0.93 -22.71
N PRO A 115 1.21 -0.15 -22.56
CA PRO A 115 0.34 0.20 -23.68
C PRO A 115 1.11 1.01 -24.74
N LYS A 116 0.77 0.82 -26.03
CA LYS A 116 1.44 1.52 -27.12
C LYS A 116 0.87 2.92 -27.39
N GLY A 117 -0.38 3.17 -27.04
CA GLY A 117 -1.10 4.43 -27.35
C GLY A 117 -1.05 5.51 -26.27
N ARG A 118 -0.38 5.26 -25.14
CA ARG A 118 -0.22 6.23 -24.03
C ARG A 118 0.98 5.89 -23.17
N TRP A 119 1.38 6.83 -22.32
CA TRP A 119 2.41 6.57 -21.32
C TRP A 119 1.96 5.47 -20.35
N PRO A 120 2.79 4.43 -20.10
CA PRO A 120 2.49 3.40 -19.11
C PRO A 120 2.39 4.00 -17.72
N GLN A 121 1.28 3.74 -17.03
CA GLN A 121 1.14 4.12 -15.62
C GLN A 121 2.06 3.26 -14.76
N LYS A 122 2.97 3.89 -14.03
CA LYS A 122 3.99 3.25 -13.19
C LYS A 122 4.07 3.87 -11.81
N HIS A 123 2.97 4.41 -11.33
CA HIS A 123 2.87 4.94 -9.99
C HIS A 123 1.44 4.89 -9.46
N ASP A 124 1.32 4.92 -8.15
CA ASP A 124 0.11 5.22 -7.40
C ASP A 124 0.31 6.53 -6.63
N THR A 125 -0.78 7.18 -6.28
CA THR A 125 -0.83 8.44 -5.55
C THR A 125 -1.24 8.18 -4.11
N ILE A 126 -0.55 8.80 -3.14
CA ILE A 126 -0.91 8.74 -1.73
C ILE A 126 -1.12 10.16 -1.22
N LEU A 127 -2.38 10.49 -0.91
CA LEU A 127 -2.75 11.79 -0.36
C LEU A 127 -2.54 11.78 1.15
N VAL A 128 -1.80 12.77 1.67
CA VAL A 128 -1.46 12.88 3.08
C VAL A 128 -2.20 14.05 3.71
N TYR A 129 -3.07 13.74 4.67
CA TYR A 129 -3.84 14.71 5.44
C TYR A 129 -3.58 14.56 6.93
N VAL A 130 -3.59 15.67 7.64
CA VAL A 130 -3.52 15.68 9.11
C VAL A 130 -4.87 16.02 9.71
N LYS A 131 -5.08 15.63 10.97
CA LYS A 131 -6.28 16.00 11.72
C LYS A 131 -6.28 17.48 12.10
N ASP A 132 -5.12 17.98 12.53
CA ASP A 132 -4.89 19.36 12.94
C ASP A 132 -3.52 19.80 12.45
N PRO A 133 -3.45 20.81 11.55
CA PRO A 133 -2.20 21.27 10.98
C PRO A 133 -1.27 21.94 12.00
N SER A 134 -1.79 22.34 13.16
CA SER A 134 -0.98 22.94 14.23
C SER A 134 -0.40 21.93 15.22
N ALA A 135 -0.90 20.67 15.22
CA ALA A 135 -0.59 19.70 16.27
C ALA A 135 -0.10 18.33 15.77
N TYR A 136 -0.06 18.09 14.45
CA TYR A 136 0.29 16.77 13.93
C TYR A 136 1.71 16.32 14.29
N TYR A 137 1.89 15.01 14.44
CA TYR A 137 3.20 14.40 14.65
C TYR A 137 3.82 13.95 13.34
N PHE A 138 5.06 14.41 13.10
CA PHE A 138 5.87 13.96 11.98
C PHE A 138 7.36 13.96 12.37
N ASP A 139 8.03 12.80 12.21
CA ASP A 139 9.45 12.63 12.51
C ASP A 139 10.19 12.13 11.26
N SER A 140 10.81 13.04 10.54
CA SER A 140 11.59 12.73 9.33
C SER A 140 12.91 12.01 9.63
N ASP A 141 13.40 12.08 10.87
CA ASP A 141 14.66 11.42 11.27
C ASP A 141 14.45 9.97 11.71
N ALA A 142 13.22 9.60 12.10
CA ALA A 142 12.85 8.22 12.37
C ALA A 142 12.71 7.36 11.09
N VAL A 143 12.59 8.00 9.92
CA VAL A 143 12.43 7.28 8.64
C VAL A 143 13.78 6.81 8.12
N ASP A 144 13.83 5.57 7.64
CA ASP A 144 15.01 4.98 7.03
C ASP A 144 15.55 5.88 5.90
N ARG A 145 16.86 6.15 5.92
CA ARG A 145 17.52 6.98 4.92
C ARG A 145 17.58 6.30 3.56
N GLU A 146 17.58 7.10 2.50
CA GLU A 146 17.71 6.65 1.12
C GLU A 146 19.08 7.01 0.54
N PRO A 147 19.65 6.20 -0.36
CA PRO A 147 20.83 6.58 -1.11
C PRO A 147 20.60 7.84 -1.94
N TYR A 148 21.62 8.65 -2.12
CA TYR A 148 21.59 9.71 -3.13
C TYR A 148 21.57 9.09 -4.54
N MET A 149 20.77 9.61 -5.45
CA MET A 149 20.76 9.18 -6.86
C MET A 149 22.07 9.55 -7.57
N ALA A 150 22.73 10.64 -7.14
CA ALA A 150 24.02 11.09 -7.65
C ALA A 150 25.00 11.27 -6.47
N PRO A 151 25.54 10.18 -5.91
CA PRO A 151 26.40 10.24 -4.73
C PRO A 151 27.70 11.03 -4.95
N GLY A 152 28.17 11.13 -6.19
CA GLY A 152 29.34 11.93 -6.53
C GLY A 152 29.14 13.44 -6.47
N LEU A 153 27.90 13.93 -6.32
CA LEU A 153 27.59 15.37 -6.18
C LEU A 153 27.50 15.83 -4.72
N VAL A 154 27.76 14.94 -3.77
CA VAL A 154 27.77 15.25 -2.33
C VAL A 154 29.06 14.76 -1.70
N THR A 155 29.35 15.19 -0.45
CA THR A 155 30.54 14.70 0.24
C THR A 155 30.42 13.20 0.56
N PRO A 156 31.55 12.47 0.67
CA PRO A 156 31.54 11.04 1.00
C PRO A 156 30.75 10.73 2.26
N GLU A 157 30.82 11.57 3.29
CA GLU A 157 30.07 11.39 4.56
C GLU A 157 28.56 11.51 4.34
N LYS A 158 28.11 12.47 3.53
CA LYS A 158 26.70 12.63 3.15
C LYS A 158 26.23 11.46 2.31
N ALA A 159 27.05 11.02 1.34
CA ALA A 159 26.74 9.87 0.51
C ALA A 159 26.55 8.60 1.36
N ALA A 160 27.45 8.35 2.30
CA ALA A 160 27.39 7.21 3.22
C ALA A 160 26.19 7.27 4.17
N LYS A 161 25.86 8.47 4.70
CA LYS A 161 24.71 8.68 5.59
C LYS A 161 23.37 8.52 4.87
N GLY A 162 23.30 8.80 3.58
CA GLY A 162 22.07 8.89 2.81
C GLY A 162 21.26 10.16 3.08
N LYS A 163 20.20 10.36 2.30
CA LYS A 163 19.26 11.48 2.42
C LYS A 163 17.96 11.09 3.11
N ARG A 164 17.23 12.06 3.64
CA ARG A 164 15.84 11.87 4.07
C ARG A 164 14.97 11.51 2.86
N PRO A 165 13.98 10.62 3.01
CA PRO A 165 13.04 10.32 1.94
C PRO A 165 12.32 11.58 1.45
N VAL A 166 11.89 11.54 0.20
CA VAL A 166 11.18 12.63 -0.48
C VAL A 166 9.78 12.15 -0.91
N SER A 167 8.98 13.04 -1.49
CA SER A 167 7.61 12.74 -1.92
C SER A 167 7.51 11.76 -3.08
N VAL A 168 8.58 11.52 -3.84
CA VAL A 168 8.63 10.50 -4.89
C VAL A 168 9.35 9.28 -4.35
N ILE A 169 8.61 8.21 -4.11
CA ILE A 169 9.09 6.99 -3.47
C ILE A 169 9.32 5.92 -4.55
N TRP A 170 10.56 5.62 -4.86
CA TRP A 170 10.93 4.48 -5.70
C TRP A 170 10.99 3.22 -4.84
N HIS A 171 10.01 2.35 -5.00
CA HIS A 171 9.96 1.09 -4.27
C HIS A 171 9.23 0.03 -5.11
N THR A 172 9.83 -1.16 -5.25
CA THR A 172 9.21 -2.25 -6.02
C THR A 172 7.92 -2.74 -5.36
N ILE A 173 7.04 -3.33 -6.17
CA ILE A 173 5.90 -4.11 -5.66
C ILE A 173 6.42 -5.34 -4.90
N VAL A 174 5.50 -6.02 -4.19
CA VAL A 174 5.83 -7.27 -3.49
C VAL A 174 6.36 -8.31 -4.49
N SER A 175 7.59 -8.76 -4.26
CA SER A 175 8.22 -9.78 -5.12
C SER A 175 7.37 -11.06 -5.16
N PRO A 176 7.17 -11.67 -6.33
CA PRO A 176 6.49 -12.96 -6.45
C PRO A 176 7.08 -14.08 -5.57
N THR A 177 8.37 -14.00 -5.26
CA THR A 177 9.12 -14.94 -4.42
C THR A 177 9.55 -14.35 -3.08
N GLY A 178 9.11 -13.12 -2.76
CA GLY A 178 9.48 -12.41 -1.54
C GLY A 178 8.92 -13.08 -0.27
N ARG A 179 9.69 -13.04 0.82
CA ARG A 179 9.29 -13.63 2.13
C ARG A 179 8.02 -13.00 2.72
N GLU A 180 7.77 -11.73 2.42
CA GLU A 180 6.57 -11.02 2.91
C GLU A 180 5.29 -11.39 2.13
N LYS A 181 5.42 -12.13 1.01
CA LYS A 181 4.28 -12.43 0.14
C LYS A 181 3.31 -13.39 0.82
N THR A 182 2.06 -12.92 0.99
CA THR A 182 0.96 -13.72 1.54
C THR A 182 0.15 -14.46 0.46
N GLY A 183 0.34 -14.09 -0.81
CA GLY A 183 -0.51 -14.52 -1.92
C GLY A 183 -1.83 -13.77 -2.04
N TYR A 184 -2.13 -12.81 -1.15
CA TYR A 184 -3.29 -11.93 -1.31
C TYR A 184 -3.09 -10.99 -2.50
N PRO A 185 -4.12 -10.80 -3.35
CA PRO A 185 -4.04 -9.82 -4.45
C PRO A 185 -3.80 -8.41 -3.89
N THR A 186 -3.18 -7.55 -4.69
CA THR A 186 -2.98 -6.14 -4.35
C THR A 186 -2.20 -5.86 -3.06
N GLN A 187 -1.52 -6.88 -2.49
CA GLN A 187 -0.70 -6.69 -1.29
C GLN A 187 0.32 -5.57 -1.50
N LYS A 188 0.32 -4.58 -0.62
CA LYS A 188 1.32 -3.51 -0.61
C LYS A 188 2.62 -3.98 0.07
N PRO A 189 3.81 -3.50 -0.38
CA PRO A 189 5.08 -3.87 0.22
C PRO A 189 5.25 -3.24 1.61
N GLU A 190 5.83 -4.00 2.54
CA GLU A 190 6.09 -3.53 3.89
C GLU A 190 7.04 -2.32 3.92
N GLY A 191 8.02 -2.28 3.01
CA GLY A 191 8.96 -1.17 2.92
C GLY A 191 8.32 0.18 2.58
N LEU A 192 7.18 0.19 1.88
CA LEU A 192 6.40 1.40 1.62
C LEU A 192 5.72 1.88 2.91
N LEU A 193 4.95 0.99 3.58
CA LEU A 193 4.18 1.35 4.77
C LEU A 193 5.06 1.65 5.98
N ARG A 194 6.25 1.03 6.05
CA ARG A 194 7.24 1.28 7.10
C ARG A 194 7.60 2.76 7.19
N ARG A 195 7.77 3.44 6.07
CA ARG A 195 8.06 4.88 6.03
C ARG A 195 6.95 5.71 6.68
N PHE A 196 5.70 5.38 6.40
CA PHE A 196 4.54 6.11 6.95
C PHE A 196 4.40 5.88 8.45
N VAL A 197 4.55 4.62 8.89
CA VAL A 197 4.49 4.27 10.31
C VAL A 197 5.63 4.93 11.09
N GLN A 198 6.86 4.94 10.56
CA GLN A 198 8.01 5.61 11.18
C GLN A 198 7.80 7.12 11.28
N ALA A 199 7.35 7.77 10.19
CA ALA A 199 7.17 9.21 10.15
C ALA A 199 6.04 9.72 11.07
N SER A 200 4.93 9.00 11.14
CA SER A 200 3.68 9.55 11.70
C SER A 200 3.13 8.75 12.89
N SER A 201 3.98 8.00 13.58
CA SER A 201 3.63 7.35 14.84
C SER A 201 4.86 7.08 15.72
N ARG A 202 4.64 7.00 17.03
CA ARG A 202 5.64 6.58 18.02
C ARG A 202 5.43 5.12 18.41
N PRO A 203 6.44 4.42 18.96
CA PRO A 203 6.22 3.13 19.62
C PRO A 203 5.07 3.24 20.64
N GLY A 204 4.17 2.25 20.64
CA GLY A 204 2.96 2.23 21.47
C GLY A 204 1.74 2.95 20.88
N ASP A 205 1.89 3.79 19.86
CA ASP A 205 0.76 4.44 19.18
C ASP A 205 -0.12 3.43 18.41
N LEU A 206 -1.34 3.85 18.10
CA LEU A 206 -2.30 3.05 17.33
C LEU A 206 -2.26 3.39 15.85
N CYS A 207 -2.11 2.36 15.01
CA CYS A 207 -2.22 2.42 13.56
C CYS A 207 -3.55 1.78 13.12
N LEU A 208 -4.33 2.49 12.31
CA LEU A 208 -5.63 2.05 11.79
C LEU A 208 -5.53 1.78 10.28
N ASP A 209 -6.07 0.64 9.83
CA ASP A 209 -6.30 0.36 8.42
C ASP A 209 -7.71 -0.21 8.22
N PRO A 210 -8.66 0.58 7.69
CA PRO A 210 -10.04 0.14 7.46
C PRO A 210 -10.25 -0.61 6.15
N PHE A 211 -9.19 -0.82 5.34
CA PHE A 211 -9.17 -1.59 4.11
C PHE A 211 -7.97 -2.54 4.09
N ALA A 212 -7.81 -3.31 5.16
CA ALA A 212 -6.55 -3.91 5.54
C ALA A 212 -6.02 -5.02 4.60
N GLY A 213 -6.89 -5.62 3.77
CA GLY A 213 -6.49 -6.62 2.78
C GLY A 213 -5.62 -7.73 3.38
N SER A 214 -4.36 -7.75 3.00
CA SER A 214 -3.37 -8.72 3.52
C SER A 214 -2.79 -8.36 4.89
N GLY A 215 -3.19 -7.24 5.51
CA GLY A 215 -2.70 -6.79 6.82
C GLY A 215 -1.28 -6.23 6.81
N THR A 216 -0.84 -5.63 5.73
CA THR A 216 0.54 -5.10 5.63
C THR A 216 0.81 -4.03 6.69
N LEU A 217 -0.14 -3.10 6.94
CA LEU A 217 0.01 -2.11 8.00
C LEU A 217 0.20 -2.77 9.36
N GLY A 218 -0.62 -3.79 9.69
CA GLY A 218 -0.51 -4.53 10.96
C GLY A 218 0.85 -5.21 11.13
N ALA A 219 1.36 -5.85 10.08
CA ALA A 219 2.67 -6.50 10.13
C ALA A 219 3.81 -5.49 10.36
N VAL A 220 3.75 -4.32 9.72
CA VAL A 220 4.72 -3.24 9.91
C VAL A 220 4.58 -2.62 11.31
N ALA A 221 3.37 -2.29 11.73
CA ALA A 221 3.09 -1.74 13.04
C ALA A 221 3.59 -2.65 14.16
N HIS A 222 3.29 -3.96 14.08
CA HIS A 222 3.78 -4.96 15.02
C HIS A 222 5.31 -4.98 15.12
N LYS A 223 6.00 -5.06 13.97
CA LYS A 223 7.48 -5.07 13.90
C LYS A 223 8.12 -3.83 14.49
N LEU A 224 7.43 -2.70 14.44
CA LEU A 224 7.90 -1.42 14.95
C LEU A 224 7.38 -1.08 16.36
N GLY A 225 6.71 -2.00 17.05
CA GLY A 225 6.20 -1.81 18.41
C GLY A 225 4.99 -0.86 18.50
N ARG A 226 4.17 -0.79 17.45
CA ARG A 226 2.91 -0.05 17.42
C ARG A 226 1.74 -1.01 17.61
N ARG A 227 0.65 -0.51 18.21
CA ARG A 227 -0.64 -1.20 18.22
C ARG A 227 -1.32 -1.01 16.88
N TYR A 228 -2.24 -1.89 16.52
CA TYR A 228 -2.97 -1.78 15.26
C TYR A 228 -4.42 -2.24 15.38
N VAL A 229 -5.27 -1.65 14.55
CA VAL A 229 -6.63 -2.10 14.26
C VAL A 229 -6.74 -2.26 12.75
N LEU A 230 -7.11 -3.45 12.32
CA LEU A 230 -7.26 -3.82 10.92
C LEU A 230 -8.70 -4.24 10.66
N ILE A 231 -9.32 -3.66 9.65
CA ILE A 231 -10.70 -3.94 9.27
C ILE A 231 -10.73 -4.32 7.80
N ASP A 232 -11.46 -5.35 7.46
CA ASP A 232 -11.77 -5.74 6.09
C ASP A 232 -13.11 -6.45 6.05
N GLN A 233 -13.91 -6.21 5.00
CA GLN A 233 -15.19 -6.88 4.81
C GLN A 233 -15.03 -8.32 4.30
N SER A 234 -13.88 -8.67 3.73
CA SER A 234 -13.60 -9.99 3.16
C SER A 234 -13.17 -10.97 4.25
N PRO A 235 -13.91 -12.08 4.48
CA PRO A 235 -13.46 -13.13 5.39
C PRO A 235 -12.13 -13.76 4.97
N GLU A 236 -11.80 -13.73 3.68
CA GLU A 236 -10.51 -14.20 3.18
C GLU A 236 -9.37 -13.27 3.62
N ALA A 237 -9.56 -11.95 3.50
CA ALA A 237 -8.61 -10.95 4.00
C ALA A 237 -8.34 -11.16 5.49
N VAL A 238 -9.40 -11.30 6.29
CA VAL A 238 -9.30 -11.56 7.75
C VAL A 238 -8.50 -12.83 8.04
N ARG A 239 -8.72 -13.91 7.28
CA ARG A 239 -7.97 -15.16 7.44
C ARG A 239 -6.48 -14.98 7.10
N VAL A 240 -6.18 -14.24 6.03
CA VAL A 240 -4.79 -13.93 5.63
C VAL A 240 -4.10 -13.07 6.69
N MET A 241 -4.78 -12.04 7.20
CA MET A 241 -4.28 -11.17 8.27
C MET A 241 -3.93 -11.97 9.52
N ARG A 242 -4.87 -12.79 10.01
CA ARG A 242 -4.66 -13.63 11.20
C ARG A 242 -3.44 -14.55 11.04
N LYS A 243 -3.35 -15.23 9.90
CA LYS A 243 -2.19 -16.09 9.61
C LYS A 243 -0.89 -15.30 9.59
N ARG A 244 -0.88 -14.10 8.98
CA ARG A 244 0.31 -13.24 8.87
C ARG A 244 0.79 -12.73 10.22
N LEU A 245 -0.14 -12.42 11.11
CA LEU A 245 0.11 -11.80 12.41
C LEU A 245 0.24 -12.83 13.55
N GLY A 246 -0.09 -14.09 13.31
CA GLY A 246 -0.02 -15.16 14.32
C GLY A 246 -1.12 -15.09 15.38
N VAL A 247 -2.34 -14.58 15.02
CA VAL A 247 -3.49 -14.37 15.92
C VAL A 247 -4.74 -15.04 15.37
#